data_62fb1b1c55a046edc2c565389ecbf140
#
_entry.id   62fb1b1c55a046edc2c565389ecbf140
#
_cell.length_a   1.000
_cell.length_b   1.000
_cell.length_c   1.000
_cell.angle_alpha   90.00
_cell.angle_beta   90.00
_cell.angle_gamma   90.00
#
_symmetry.space_group_name_H-M   'P 1'
#
loop_
_entity.id
_entity.type
_entity.pdbx_description
1 polymer ?
#
loop_
_entity_poly.entity_id
_entity_poly.type
_entity_poly.pdbx_seq_one_letter_code
_entity_poly.pdbx_strand_id
1 'polypeptide(L)'
;VGLIVGLLAAALLAFPLSLLPTPFGEILPLVGTLAFSYFGVVLFVMRQGDIMGLFSSLSGRGGESGSSSSWTNLNRTILLDTSVIIDGRVADIAKTGFLPGTLLIPRFVLNELQYIADSPDSLRRQRGRRGMEVLAELQKLTNILVRISDINAEGVREVDDKLVVLASQL
;
A
#
# COMPACT_ATOMS: atom_id res chain seq x y z
N VAL A 1 3.90 -22.09 7.43
CA VAL A 1 5.32 -21.77 7.27
C VAL A 1 5.92 -21.34 8.61
N GLY A 2 5.35 -20.35 9.34
CA GLY A 2 5.88 -19.87 10.62
C GLY A 2 6.02 -20.95 11.69
N LEU A 3 5.07 -21.87 11.76
CA LEU A 3 5.13 -22.99 12.69
C LEU A 3 6.27 -23.97 12.35
N ILE A 4 6.53 -24.21 11.06
CA ILE A 4 7.62 -25.07 10.59
C ILE A 4 8.99 -24.45 10.90
N VAL A 5 9.14 -23.14 10.67
CA VAL A 5 10.37 -22.39 10.96
C VAL A 5 10.62 -22.35 12.47
N GLY A 6 9.59 -22.10 13.28
CA GLY A 6 9.68 -22.13 14.75
C GLY A 6 10.08 -23.50 15.28
N LEU A 7 9.55 -24.57 14.69
CA LEU A 7 9.85 -25.94 15.08
C LEU A 7 11.26 -26.37 14.66
N LEU A 8 11.74 -25.94 13.49
CA LEU A 8 13.12 -26.12 13.03
C LEU A 8 14.12 -25.39 13.94
N ALA A 9 13.83 -24.16 14.32
CA ALA A 9 14.67 -23.39 15.24
C ALA A 9 14.70 -24.05 16.63
N ALA A 10 13.57 -24.54 17.10
CA ALA A 10 13.47 -25.28 18.37
C ALA A 10 14.28 -26.57 18.33
N ALA A 11 14.22 -27.36 17.25
CA ALA A 11 14.98 -28.59 17.07
C ALA A 11 16.50 -28.35 17.06
N LEU A 12 16.95 -27.23 16.41
CA LEU A 12 18.35 -26.85 16.35
C LEU A 12 18.89 -26.44 17.73
N LEU A 13 18.08 -25.81 18.57
CA LEU A 13 18.43 -25.40 19.93
C LEU A 13 18.26 -26.52 20.96
N ALA A 14 17.43 -27.53 20.69
CA ALA A 14 17.21 -28.66 21.59
C ALA A 14 18.49 -29.47 21.83
N PHE A 15 19.35 -29.62 20.80
CA PHE A 15 20.59 -30.37 20.90
C PHE A 15 21.58 -29.78 21.92
N PRO A 16 21.97 -28.50 21.88
CA PRO A 16 22.85 -27.91 22.88
C PRO A 16 22.21 -27.81 24.29
N LEU A 17 20.88 -27.69 24.37
CA LEU A 17 20.17 -27.60 25.65
C LEU A 17 20.10 -28.99 26.36
N SER A 18 20.08 -30.08 25.62
CA SER A 18 20.08 -31.43 26.19
C SER A 18 21.39 -31.85 26.86
N LEU A 19 22.48 -31.08 26.61
CA LEU A 19 23.80 -31.30 27.23
C LEU A 19 23.92 -30.71 28.64
N LEU A 20 22.89 -30.01 29.14
CA LEU A 20 22.86 -29.49 30.51
C LEU A 20 22.57 -30.61 31.54
N PRO A 21 23.14 -30.48 32.76
CA PRO A 21 22.87 -31.46 33.83
C PRO A 21 21.42 -31.48 34.26
N THR A 22 20.95 -32.66 34.63
CA THR A 22 19.58 -32.86 35.17
C THR A 22 19.34 -31.98 36.41
N PRO A 23 18.19 -31.31 36.57
CA PRO A 23 16.90 -31.47 35.86
C PRO A 23 16.69 -30.55 34.65
N PHE A 24 17.62 -29.63 34.35
CA PHE A 24 17.45 -28.61 33.34
C PHE A 24 17.48 -29.15 31.90
N GLY A 25 18.24 -30.22 31.62
CA GLY A 25 18.38 -30.80 30.29
C GLY A 25 17.09 -31.46 29.74
N GLU A 26 16.13 -31.81 30.63
CA GLU A 26 14.85 -32.39 30.19
C GLU A 26 13.72 -31.36 30.06
N ILE A 27 13.70 -30.37 30.95
CA ILE A 27 12.61 -29.36 31.01
C ILE A 27 12.85 -28.22 30.01
N LEU A 28 14.08 -27.76 29.86
CA LEU A 28 14.43 -26.61 29.04
C LEU A 28 14.12 -26.82 27.53
N PRO A 29 14.40 -27.97 26.91
CA PRO A 29 14.03 -28.22 25.51
C PRO A 29 12.52 -28.21 25.30
N LEU A 30 11.73 -28.71 26.24
CA LEU A 30 10.28 -28.78 26.14
C LEU A 30 9.64 -27.36 26.24
N VAL A 31 10.10 -26.55 27.20
CA VAL A 31 9.68 -25.16 27.34
C VAL A 31 10.15 -24.33 26.14
N GLY A 32 11.38 -24.57 25.66
CA GLY A 32 11.93 -23.92 24.48
C GLY A 32 11.13 -24.20 23.21
N THR A 33 10.74 -25.47 22.98
CA THR A 33 9.92 -25.81 21.79
C THR A 33 8.56 -25.12 21.80
N LEU A 34 7.90 -25.05 22.95
CA LEU A 34 6.62 -24.33 23.07
C LEU A 34 6.79 -22.82 22.86
N ALA A 35 7.83 -22.21 23.45
CA ALA A 35 8.10 -20.80 23.32
C ALA A 35 8.47 -20.42 21.87
N PHE A 36 9.35 -21.18 21.21
CA PHE A 36 9.74 -20.91 19.81
C PHE A 36 8.61 -21.18 18.82
N SER A 37 7.77 -22.19 19.08
CA SER A 37 6.58 -22.44 18.26
C SER A 37 5.59 -21.27 18.35
N TYR A 38 5.31 -20.77 19.56
CA TYR A 38 4.45 -19.61 19.77
C TYR A 38 5.03 -18.34 19.12
N PHE A 39 6.31 -18.06 19.35
CA PHE A 39 7.00 -16.90 18.76
C PHE A 39 7.03 -16.96 17.23
N GLY A 40 7.25 -18.15 16.65
CA GLY A 40 7.22 -18.37 15.21
C GLY A 40 5.86 -18.06 14.59
N VAL A 41 4.77 -18.42 15.26
CA VAL A 41 3.41 -18.11 14.81
C VAL A 41 3.14 -16.61 14.94
N VAL A 42 3.48 -15.99 16.08
CA VAL A 42 3.26 -14.56 16.33
C VAL A 42 4.05 -13.69 15.34
N LEU A 43 5.34 -13.98 15.15
CA LEU A 43 6.17 -13.26 14.17
C LEU A 43 5.65 -13.39 12.74
N PHE A 44 5.17 -14.59 12.37
CA PHE A 44 4.61 -14.83 11.05
C PHE A 44 3.31 -14.05 10.83
N VAL A 45 2.44 -14.00 11.85
CA VAL A 45 1.17 -13.24 11.76
C VAL A 45 1.43 -11.74 11.73
N MET A 46 2.37 -11.22 12.52
CA MET A 46 2.70 -9.79 12.56
C MET A 46 3.43 -9.31 11.29
N ARG A 47 4.17 -10.18 10.60
CA ARG A 47 4.98 -9.82 9.43
C ARG A 47 4.57 -10.53 8.14
N GLN A 48 3.28 -10.86 7.98
CA GLN A 48 2.78 -11.50 6.76
C GLN A 48 3.11 -10.72 5.47
N GLY A 49 3.09 -9.38 5.53
CA GLY A 49 3.39 -8.53 4.38
C GLY A 49 4.86 -8.60 3.91
N ASP A 50 5.80 -8.63 4.84
CA ASP A 50 7.23 -8.61 4.53
C ASP A 50 7.76 -9.97 4.06
N ILE A 51 7.18 -11.05 4.60
CA ILE A 51 7.60 -12.43 4.28
C ILE A 51 7.08 -12.87 2.91
N MET A 52 5.89 -12.40 2.51
CA MET A 52 5.35 -12.68 1.18
C MET A 52 6.21 -12.03 0.08
N GLY A 53 6.79 -10.84 0.34
CA GLY A 53 7.73 -10.18 -0.55
C GLY A 53 9.06 -10.95 -0.70
N LEU A 54 9.59 -11.54 0.37
CA LEU A 54 10.81 -12.34 0.32
C LEU A 54 10.60 -13.69 -0.39
N PHE A 55 9.43 -14.31 -0.23
CA PHE A 55 9.11 -15.58 -0.89
C PHE A 55 8.89 -15.42 -2.39
N SER A 56 8.32 -14.29 -2.83
CA SER A 56 8.18 -13.98 -4.26
C SER A 56 9.54 -13.76 -4.94
N SER A 57 10.53 -13.23 -4.22
CA SER A 57 11.89 -13.07 -4.75
C SER A 57 12.69 -14.37 -4.81
N LEU A 58 12.41 -15.35 -3.94
CA LEU A 58 13.08 -16.67 -3.95
C LEU A 58 12.45 -17.67 -4.92
N SER A 59 11.15 -17.56 -5.20
CA SER A 59 10.40 -18.48 -6.09
C SER A 59 10.46 -18.10 -7.56
N GLY A 60 11.06 -16.97 -7.91
CA GLY A 60 11.15 -16.45 -9.28
C GLY A 60 12.39 -16.90 -10.03
N ARG A 61 12.53 -18.21 -10.29
CA ARG A 61 13.45 -18.70 -11.30
C ARG A 61 12.75 -18.73 -12.66
N GLY A 62 12.92 -17.67 -13.42
CA GLY A 62 12.55 -17.63 -14.83
C GLY A 62 11.88 -16.33 -15.26
N GLY A 63 12.65 -15.43 -15.88
CA GLY A 63 12.11 -14.31 -16.67
C GLY A 63 12.57 -12.93 -16.19
N GLU A 64 13.58 -12.44 -16.88
CA GLU A 64 14.07 -11.08 -17.04
C GLU A 64 13.22 -9.94 -16.50
N SER A 65 13.91 -9.08 -15.85
CA SER A 65 13.89 -7.62 -15.94
C SER A 65 13.90 -6.89 -14.60
N GLY A 66 14.99 -6.17 -14.41
CA GLY A 66 14.98 -4.81 -13.85
C GLY A 66 14.70 -4.72 -12.36
N SER A 67 15.77 -4.42 -11.65
CA SER A 67 15.76 -3.70 -10.39
C SER A 67 14.56 -2.74 -10.25
N SER A 68 13.43 -3.24 -9.82
CA SER A 68 12.38 -2.40 -9.24
C SER A 68 12.45 -2.57 -7.73
N SER A 69 13.15 -1.63 -7.12
CA SER A 69 13.02 -1.24 -5.74
C SER A 69 11.62 -1.56 -5.21
N SER A 70 11.56 -2.25 -4.08
CA SER A 70 10.39 -2.60 -3.29
C SER A 70 9.57 -1.37 -2.80
N TRP A 71 9.29 -0.44 -3.70
CA TRP A 71 8.45 0.74 -3.52
C TRP A 71 6.98 0.45 -3.86
N THR A 72 6.66 -0.74 -4.35
CA THR A 72 5.29 -1.13 -4.66
C THR A 72 4.57 -1.64 -3.41
N ASN A 73 4.33 -0.76 -2.46
CA ASN A 73 3.17 -0.90 -1.61
C ASN A 73 1.93 -0.73 -2.50
N LEU A 74 1.47 -1.83 -3.10
CA LEU A 74 0.26 -1.90 -3.92
C LEU A 74 -1.00 -1.43 -3.16
N ASN A 75 -0.89 -1.25 -1.84
CA ASN A 75 -1.94 -0.73 -0.98
C ASN A 75 -1.87 0.78 -0.73
N ARG A 76 -0.91 1.49 -1.35
CA ARG A 76 -0.84 2.94 -1.15
C ARG A 76 -1.93 3.64 -1.96
N THR A 77 -2.79 4.37 -1.29
CA THR A 77 -3.81 5.22 -1.90
C THR A 77 -3.30 6.65 -1.95
N ILE A 78 -3.36 7.27 -3.12
CA ILE A 78 -2.98 8.66 -3.33
C ILE A 78 -4.25 9.43 -3.65
N LEU A 79 -4.63 10.35 -2.77
CA LEU A 79 -5.75 11.26 -3.01
C LEU A 79 -5.31 12.37 -3.97
N LEU A 80 -6.15 12.62 -4.97
CA LEU A 80 -5.93 13.72 -5.92
C LEU A 80 -6.83 14.91 -5.56
N ASP A 81 -6.20 16.06 -5.51
CA ASP A 81 -6.86 17.35 -5.37
C ASP A 81 -7.20 17.96 -6.73
N THR A 82 -8.19 18.86 -6.74
CA THR A 82 -8.66 19.58 -7.92
C THR A 82 -7.55 20.37 -8.61
N SER A 83 -6.70 21.04 -7.84
CA SER A 83 -5.56 21.83 -8.35
C SER A 83 -4.53 20.98 -9.08
N VAL A 84 -4.22 19.79 -8.57
CA VAL A 84 -3.28 18.84 -9.17
C VAL A 84 -3.81 18.30 -10.49
N ILE A 85 -5.13 18.05 -10.57
CA ILE A 85 -5.77 17.62 -11.82
C ILE A 85 -5.77 18.72 -12.87
N ILE A 86 -6.08 19.96 -12.47
CA ILE A 86 -6.07 21.13 -13.37
C ILE A 86 -4.66 21.44 -13.91
N ASP A 87 -3.62 21.31 -13.08
CA ASP A 87 -2.22 21.47 -13.50
C ASP A 87 -1.83 20.42 -14.57
N GLY A 88 -2.30 19.19 -14.43
CA GLY A 88 -2.18 18.14 -15.44
C GLY A 88 -0.86 17.36 -15.40
N ARG A 89 0.17 17.83 -14.71
CA ARG A 89 1.46 17.12 -14.59
C ARG A 89 1.35 15.75 -13.98
N VAL A 90 0.32 15.53 -13.19
CA VAL A 90 0.05 14.21 -12.60
C VAL A 90 -0.13 13.11 -13.66
N ALA A 91 -0.72 13.43 -14.82
CA ALA A 91 -0.89 12.47 -15.91
C ALA A 91 0.48 12.07 -16.51
N ASP A 92 1.36 13.03 -16.70
CA ASP A 92 2.70 12.76 -17.24
C ASP A 92 3.54 11.94 -16.25
N ILE A 93 3.48 12.26 -14.96
CA ILE A 93 4.14 11.47 -13.91
C ILE A 93 3.55 10.06 -13.85
N ALA A 94 2.23 9.90 -13.95
CA ALA A 94 1.57 8.60 -13.96
C ALA A 94 2.02 7.72 -15.14
N LYS A 95 2.20 8.31 -16.33
CA LYS A 95 2.71 7.60 -17.52
C LYS A 95 4.12 7.02 -17.30
N THR A 96 4.96 7.66 -16.51
CA THR A 96 6.31 7.16 -16.21
C THR A 96 6.31 5.93 -15.31
N GLY A 97 5.17 5.57 -14.69
CA GLY A 97 5.09 4.50 -13.70
C GLY A 97 5.71 4.86 -12.33
N PHE A 98 6.07 6.12 -12.11
CA PHE A 98 6.68 6.57 -10.86
C PHE A 98 5.68 6.65 -9.69
N LEU A 99 4.37 6.79 -9.98
CA LEU A 99 3.34 6.82 -8.94
C LEU A 99 2.95 5.40 -8.52
N PRO A 100 3.27 4.98 -7.29
CA PRO A 100 2.89 3.66 -6.81
C PRO A 100 1.45 3.67 -6.29
N GLY A 101 0.72 2.56 -6.47
CA GLY A 101 -0.58 2.32 -5.84
C GLY A 101 -1.78 2.78 -6.65
N THR A 102 -2.81 3.24 -5.96
CA THR A 102 -4.10 3.63 -6.54
C THR A 102 -4.31 5.13 -6.42
N LEU A 103 -4.65 5.80 -7.53
CA LEU A 103 -5.11 7.19 -7.52
C LEU A 103 -6.60 7.20 -7.15
N LEU A 104 -6.92 7.83 -6.02
CA LEU A 104 -8.28 7.97 -5.54
C LEU A 104 -8.77 9.41 -5.74
N ILE A 105 -9.90 9.54 -6.43
CA ILE A 105 -10.54 10.81 -6.69
C ILE A 105 -11.90 10.79 -5.99
N PRO A 106 -12.04 11.52 -4.88
CA PRO A 106 -13.33 11.66 -4.21
C PRO A 106 -14.35 12.37 -5.11
N ARG A 107 -15.62 11.99 -5.02
CA ARG A 107 -16.67 12.58 -5.84
C ARG A 107 -16.83 14.09 -5.64
N PHE A 108 -16.56 14.60 -4.45
CA PHE A 108 -16.63 16.05 -4.20
C PHE A 108 -15.56 16.84 -4.97
N VAL A 109 -14.37 16.27 -5.20
CA VAL A 109 -13.32 16.85 -6.07
C VAL A 109 -13.81 16.89 -7.51
N LEU A 110 -14.49 15.83 -7.96
CA LEU A 110 -15.07 15.78 -9.30
C LEU A 110 -16.16 16.85 -9.50
N ASN A 111 -17.02 17.01 -8.50
CA ASN A 111 -18.08 18.03 -8.51
C ASN A 111 -17.48 19.43 -8.56
N GLU A 112 -16.42 19.70 -7.80
CA GLU A 112 -15.72 20.98 -7.85
C GLU A 112 -15.10 21.23 -9.22
N LEU A 113 -14.46 20.23 -9.81
CA LEU A 113 -13.88 20.32 -11.15
C LEU A 113 -14.94 20.63 -12.20
N GLN A 114 -16.12 20.00 -12.12
CA GLN A 114 -17.27 20.28 -12.98
C GLN A 114 -17.77 21.71 -12.77
N TYR A 115 -17.91 22.15 -11.52
CA TYR A 115 -18.33 23.51 -11.21
C TYR A 115 -17.38 24.57 -11.82
N ILE A 116 -16.07 24.30 -11.80
CA ILE A 116 -15.06 25.17 -12.45
C ILE A 116 -15.21 25.12 -13.97
N ALA A 117 -15.48 23.95 -14.56
CA ALA A 117 -15.66 23.77 -16.01
C ALA A 117 -16.92 24.44 -16.56
N ASP A 118 -17.93 24.63 -15.71
CA ASP A 118 -19.19 25.30 -16.05
C ASP A 118 -19.20 26.79 -15.65
N SER A 119 -18.08 27.31 -15.16
CA SER A 119 -17.95 28.70 -14.72
C SER A 119 -18.29 29.70 -15.87
N PRO A 120 -18.98 30.82 -15.59
CA PRO A 120 -19.19 31.88 -16.55
C PRO A 120 -17.87 32.57 -16.97
N ASP A 121 -16.87 32.56 -16.08
CA ASP A 121 -15.53 33.07 -16.38
C ASP A 121 -14.81 32.15 -17.38
N SER A 122 -14.36 32.74 -18.49
CA SER A 122 -13.70 32.02 -19.58
C SER A 122 -12.41 31.30 -19.14
N LEU A 123 -11.59 31.94 -18.29
CA LEU A 123 -10.33 31.37 -17.80
C LEU A 123 -10.58 30.21 -16.83
N ARG A 124 -11.51 30.37 -15.89
CA ARG A 124 -11.90 29.31 -14.98
C ARG A 124 -12.47 28.13 -15.74
N ARG A 125 -13.38 28.39 -16.68
CA ARG A 125 -13.98 27.36 -17.53
C ARG A 125 -12.93 26.58 -18.31
N GLN A 126 -11.96 27.26 -18.92
CA GLN A 126 -10.88 26.62 -19.67
C GLN A 126 -10.04 25.70 -18.76
N ARG A 127 -9.70 26.15 -17.54
CA ARG A 127 -8.97 25.35 -16.55
C ARG A 127 -9.76 24.10 -16.14
N GLY A 128 -11.05 24.25 -15.84
CA GLY A 128 -11.91 23.12 -15.49
C GLY A 128 -12.01 22.08 -16.61
N ARG A 129 -12.20 22.53 -17.87
CA ARG A 129 -12.23 21.63 -19.04
C ARG A 129 -10.91 20.88 -19.22
N ARG A 130 -9.77 21.60 -19.07
CA ARG A 130 -8.46 20.95 -19.10
C ARG A 130 -8.33 19.88 -18.02
N GLY A 131 -8.78 20.15 -16.78
CA GLY A 131 -8.77 19.16 -15.72
C GLY A 131 -9.64 17.94 -16.05
N MET A 132 -10.80 18.11 -16.66
CA MET A 132 -11.64 17.00 -17.12
C MET A 132 -10.94 16.16 -18.21
N GLU A 133 -10.21 16.79 -19.13
CA GLU A 133 -9.39 16.09 -20.14
C GLU A 133 -8.27 15.26 -19.49
N VAL A 134 -7.55 15.85 -18.53
CA VAL A 134 -6.51 15.17 -17.74
C VAL A 134 -7.07 13.97 -16.98
N LEU A 135 -8.24 14.11 -16.38
CA LEU A 135 -8.92 13.01 -15.71
C LEU A 135 -9.25 11.86 -16.67
N ALA A 136 -9.78 12.19 -17.86
CA ALA A 136 -10.09 11.19 -18.89
C ALA A 136 -8.81 10.51 -19.42
N GLU A 137 -7.70 11.22 -19.45
CA GLU A 137 -6.39 10.67 -19.81
C GLU A 137 -5.88 9.70 -18.73
N LEU A 138 -5.93 10.09 -17.45
CA LEU A 138 -5.55 9.25 -16.32
C LEU A 138 -6.34 7.93 -16.30
N GLN A 139 -7.64 7.97 -16.58
CA GLN A 139 -8.49 6.78 -16.62
C GLN A 139 -8.16 5.79 -17.75
N LYS A 140 -7.49 6.26 -18.82
CA LYS A 140 -7.05 5.41 -19.93
C LYS A 140 -5.72 4.72 -19.67
N LEU A 141 -4.96 5.15 -18.65
CA LEU A 141 -3.69 4.55 -18.31
C LEU A 141 -3.90 3.14 -17.75
N THR A 142 -3.13 2.18 -18.24
CA THR A 142 -3.19 0.78 -17.81
C THR A 142 -2.18 0.45 -16.71
N ASN A 143 -1.19 1.31 -16.50
CA ASN A 143 -0.10 1.13 -15.54
C ASN A 143 -0.43 1.64 -14.13
N ILE A 144 -1.56 2.33 -13.95
CA ILE A 144 -2.01 2.83 -12.66
C ILE A 144 -3.53 2.65 -12.53
N LEU A 145 -3.98 2.29 -11.32
CA LEU A 145 -5.41 2.17 -11.05
C LEU A 145 -5.98 3.52 -10.61
N VAL A 146 -6.94 4.03 -11.36
CA VAL A 146 -7.67 5.26 -11.00
C VAL A 146 -9.08 4.90 -10.54
N ARG A 147 -9.43 5.27 -9.32
CA ARG A 147 -10.74 5.00 -8.71
C ARG A 147 -11.43 6.31 -8.34
N ILE A 148 -12.69 6.41 -8.72
CA ILE A 148 -13.60 7.45 -8.23
C ILE A 148 -14.37 6.82 -7.05
N SER A 149 -14.44 7.54 -5.93
CA SER A 149 -15.11 7.04 -4.73
C SER A 149 -16.08 8.07 -4.17
N ASP A 150 -17.21 7.57 -3.67
CA ASP A 150 -18.22 8.37 -2.98
C ASP A 150 -17.86 8.68 -1.50
N ILE A 151 -16.62 8.37 -1.08
CA ILE A 151 -16.16 8.66 0.27
C ILE A 151 -16.25 10.17 0.52
N ASN A 152 -16.82 10.54 1.65
CA ASN A 152 -16.98 11.93 2.06
C ASN A 152 -16.62 12.06 3.54
N ALA A 153 -16.02 13.20 3.90
CA ALA A 153 -15.75 13.54 5.30
C ALA A 153 -16.97 14.27 5.87
N GLU A 154 -17.64 13.67 6.86
CA GLU A 154 -18.77 14.27 7.52
C GLU A 154 -18.34 15.44 8.42
N GLY A 155 -19.17 16.50 8.46
CA GLY A 155 -18.93 17.65 9.33
C GLY A 155 -17.97 18.72 8.77
N VAL A 156 -17.37 18.49 7.60
CA VAL A 156 -16.45 19.43 6.94
C VAL A 156 -17.07 19.94 5.64
N ARG A 157 -16.93 21.24 5.37
CA ARG A 157 -17.52 21.85 4.18
C ARG A 157 -16.53 22.06 3.04
N GLU A 158 -15.31 22.46 3.37
CA GLU A 158 -14.29 22.78 2.37
C GLU A 158 -13.64 21.52 1.79
N VAL A 159 -13.33 21.55 0.49
CA VAL A 159 -12.77 20.41 -0.25
C VAL A 159 -11.40 20.03 0.31
N ASP A 160 -10.56 21.02 0.59
CA ASP A 160 -9.21 20.83 1.11
C ASP A 160 -9.23 20.14 2.48
N ASP A 161 -10.09 20.62 3.39
CA ASP A 161 -10.24 20.04 4.71
C ASP A 161 -10.76 18.60 4.65
N LYS A 162 -11.70 18.32 3.74
CA LYS A 162 -12.20 16.96 3.49
C LYS A 162 -11.08 16.02 3.04
N LEU A 163 -10.20 16.49 2.16
CA LEU A 163 -9.05 15.71 1.69
C LEU A 163 -8.09 15.37 2.83
N VAL A 164 -7.81 16.34 3.73
CA VAL A 164 -6.95 16.12 4.92
C VAL A 164 -7.56 15.07 5.85
N VAL A 165 -8.85 15.17 6.15
CA VAL A 165 -9.55 14.18 6.98
C VAL A 165 -9.52 12.80 6.34
N LEU A 166 -9.82 12.69 5.05
CA LEU A 166 -9.78 11.41 4.34
C LEU A 166 -8.37 10.82 4.28
N ALA A 167 -7.35 11.65 4.08
CA ALA A 167 -5.96 11.19 4.07
C ALA A 167 -5.51 10.62 5.42
N SER A 168 -6.12 11.05 6.54
CA SER A 168 -5.85 10.51 7.86
C SER A 168 -6.59 9.19 8.15
N GLN A 169 -7.61 8.85 7.36
CA GLN A 169 -8.44 7.65 7.53
C GLN A 169 -8.02 6.48 6.62
N LEU A 170 -7.25 6.76 5.55
CA LEU A 170 -6.81 5.81 4.53
C LEU A 170 -5.40 5.30 4.79
#